data_f53e46ab1fe572623cdd804bacead5a3
#
_entry.id   f53e46ab1fe572623cdd804bacead5a3
#
_cell.length_a   1.000
_cell.length_b   1.000
_cell.length_c   1.000
_cell.angle_alpha   90.00
_cell.angle_beta   90.00
_cell.angle_gamma   90.00
#
_symmetry.space_group_name_H-M   'P 1'
#
loop_
_entity.id
_entity.type
_entity.pdbx_description
1 polymer ?
#
loop_
_entity_poly.entity_id
_entity_poly.type
_entity_poly.pdbx_seq_one_letter_code
_entity_poly.pdbx_strand_id
1 'polypeptide(L)'
;MPCVEDWLTSPLSVAEGIFREAGKPDHERVREFFTNRLQNNEAVERVPSLNDVPTHLLKSKSLVRFRCMVQDMFDPEFYLAAYEVVNKADNSSNLRCGMYQDLLNCGENFELRLESPRNVTKERHTFYCVPIPGETEWAKKTFAGKNVDSGLQSQTLQRKNPGIKRSLDEEMDEGTATAQHSKF
;
A
#
# COMPACT_ATOMS: atom_id res chain seq x y z
N MET A 1 26.83 8.40 -0.06
CA MET A 1 25.70 8.19 0.87
C MET A 1 24.45 8.72 0.20
N PRO A 2 23.36 7.94 0.09
CA PRO A 2 22.10 8.44 -0.44
C PRO A 2 21.61 9.58 0.45
N CYS A 3 21.04 10.61 -0.19
CA CYS A 3 20.52 11.80 0.49
C CYS A 3 19.42 11.40 1.46
N VAL A 4 19.25 12.12 2.57
CA VAL A 4 18.31 11.80 3.65
C VAL A 4 16.85 11.67 3.19
N GLU A 5 16.53 12.18 2.00
CA GLU A 5 15.17 12.16 1.43
C GLU A 5 14.89 11.00 0.47
N ASP A 6 15.91 10.27 0.02
CA ASP A 6 15.74 9.23 -1.01
C ASP A 6 14.95 8.00 -0.54
N TRP A 7 14.96 7.72 0.77
CA TRP A 7 14.25 6.57 1.31
C TRP A 7 12.72 6.69 1.25
N LEU A 8 12.17 7.91 1.21
CA LEU A 8 10.74 8.17 1.04
C LEU A 8 10.32 8.09 -0.43
N THR A 9 11.09 8.75 -1.30
CA THR A 9 10.73 8.93 -2.71
C THR A 9 11.20 7.80 -3.62
N SER A 10 12.24 7.06 -3.20
CA SER A 10 12.86 5.98 -3.98
C SER A 10 13.37 4.85 -3.07
N PRO A 11 12.49 4.21 -2.27
CA PRO A 11 12.88 3.19 -1.29
C PRO A 11 13.58 1.99 -1.93
N LEU A 12 13.21 1.63 -3.16
CA LEU A 12 13.85 0.53 -3.90
C LEU A 12 15.32 0.82 -4.23
N SER A 13 15.65 2.06 -4.55
CA SER A 13 17.05 2.47 -4.80
C SER A 13 17.91 2.33 -3.55
N VAL A 14 17.33 2.56 -2.37
CA VAL A 14 18.03 2.34 -1.09
C VAL A 14 18.28 0.86 -0.87
N ALA A 15 17.29 -0.01 -1.11
CA ALA A 15 17.45 -1.45 -1.00
C ALA A 15 18.52 -1.99 -1.96
N GLU A 16 18.52 -1.53 -3.21
CA GLU A 16 19.53 -1.88 -4.22
C GLU A 16 20.93 -1.35 -3.86
N GLY A 17 21.01 -0.18 -3.23
CA GLY A 17 22.25 0.38 -2.69
C GLY A 17 22.87 -0.53 -1.61
N ILE A 18 22.04 -0.98 -0.67
CA ILE A 18 22.44 -1.92 0.39
C ILE A 18 22.94 -3.25 -0.21
N PHE A 19 22.25 -3.82 -1.22
CA PHE A 19 22.68 -5.02 -1.89
C PHE A 19 24.04 -4.84 -2.60
N ARG A 20 24.23 -3.69 -3.23
CA ARG A 20 25.49 -3.35 -3.90
C ARG A 20 26.66 -3.26 -2.93
N GLU A 21 26.47 -2.59 -1.79
CA GLU A 21 27.47 -2.47 -0.74
C GLU A 21 27.82 -3.83 -0.11
N ALA A 22 26.81 -4.68 0.11
CA ALA A 22 27.00 -6.01 0.68
C ALA A 22 27.55 -7.03 -0.33
N GLY A 23 27.49 -6.74 -1.63
CA GLY A 23 27.84 -7.67 -2.71
C GLY A 23 26.91 -8.88 -2.83
N LYS A 24 25.85 -8.94 -2.03
CA LYS A 24 24.85 -10.01 -1.96
C LYS A 24 23.48 -9.46 -1.59
N PRO A 25 22.38 -10.22 -1.85
CA PRO A 25 21.06 -9.85 -1.36
C PRO A 25 21.02 -9.89 0.17
N ASP A 26 20.88 -8.74 0.81
CA ASP A 26 20.82 -8.60 2.26
C ASP A 26 19.51 -7.96 2.69
N HIS A 27 18.45 -8.78 2.72
CA HIS A 27 17.11 -8.33 3.09
C HIS A 27 16.98 -7.93 4.56
N GLU A 28 17.78 -8.56 5.45
CA GLU A 28 17.78 -8.22 6.87
C GLU A 28 18.28 -6.80 7.09
N ARG A 29 19.38 -6.43 6.45
CA ARG A 29 19.92 -5.07 6.54
C ARG A 29 18.97 -4.03 5.95
N VAL A 30 18.24 -4.37 4.88
CA VAL A 30 17.18 -3.50 4.33
C VAL A 30 16.06 -3.33 5.36
N ARG A 31 15.58 -4.42 5.96
CA ARG A 31 14.53 -4.37 6.99
C ARG A 31 14.97 -3.53 8.19
N GLU A 32 16.17 -3.77 8.69
CA GLU A 32 16.75 -3.01 9.80
C GLU A 32 16.84 -1.51 9.51
N PHE A 33 17.31 -1.16 8.31
CA PHE A 33 17.39 0.24 7.88
C PHE A 33 16.03 0.95 7.96
N PHE A 34 14.97 0.35 7.37
CA PHE A 34 13.64 0.95 7.40
C PHE A 34 13.03 0.91 8.79
N THR A 35 13.21 -0.16 9.56
CA THR A 35 12.71 -0.27 10.93
C THR A 35 13.30 0.85 11.81
N ASN A 36 14.59 1.06 11.77
CA ASN A 36 15.25 2.12 12.54
C ASN A 36 14.77 3.53 12.15
N ARG A 37 14.49 3.76 10.86
CA ARG A 37 13.93 5.03 10.37
C ARG A 37 12.50 5.25 10.82
N LEU A 38 11.67 4.21 10.78
CA LEU A 38 10.25 4.27 11.13
C LEU A 38 9.99 4.21 12.65
N GLN A 39 10.99 3.99 13.49
CA GLN A 39 10.88 4.15 14.94
C GLN A 39 10.70 5.63 15.36
N ASN A 40 11.15 6.56 14.53
CA ASN A 40 10.97 7.98 14.80
C ASN A 40 9.56 8.44 14.30
N ASN A 41 8.73 8.92 15.21
CA ASN A 41 7.38 9.40 14.90
C ASN A 41 7.39 10.52 13.85
N GLU A 42 8.35 11.44 13.90
CA GLU A 42 8.47 12.50 12.90
C GLU A 42 8.74 11.95 11.49
N ALA A 43 9.53 10.89 11.41
CA ALA A 43 9.78 10.21 10.12
C ALA A 43 8.52 9.52 9.59
N VAL A 44 7.74 8.87 10.46
CA VAL A 44 6.45 8.25 10.11
C VAL A 44 5.43 9.29 9.64
N GLU A 45 5.38 10.45 10.29
CA GLU A 45 4.49 11.56 9.88
C GLU A 45 4.81 12.08 8.48
N ARG A 46 6.06 12.02 8.05
CA ARG A 46 6.47 12.42 6.69
C ARG A 46 6.08 11.42 5.61
N VAL A 47 5.75 10.17 5.96
CA VAL A 47 5.28 9.15 5.02
C VAL A 47 3.82 9.44 4.66
N PRO A 48 3.49 9.72 3.38
CA PRO A 48 2.12 10.04 2.98
C PRO A 48 1.18 8.85 3.21
N SER A 49 -0.03 9.15 3.66
CA SER A 49 -1.07 8.16 3.93
C SER A 49 -1.98 7.98 2.73
N LEU A 50 -2.18 6.75 2.27
CA LEU A 50 -3.15 6.39 1.23
C LEU A 50 -4.60 6.62 1.66
N ASN A 51 -4.86 6.75 2.97
CA ASN A 51 -6.19 7.05 3.48
C ASN A 51 -6.56 8.53 3.31
N ASP A 52 -5.55 9.41 3.27
CA ASP A 52 -5.74 10.86 3.33
C ASP A 52 -5.37 11.55 2.00
N VAL A 53 -4.41 11.00 1.26
CA VAL A 53 -3.89 11.60 0.02
C VAL A 53 -4.37 10.81 -1.19
N PRO A 54 -5.01 11.47 -2.18
CA PRO A 54 -5.39 10.83 -3.44
C PRO A 54 -4.18 10.23 -4.17
N THR A 55 -4.35 9.02 -4.70
CA THR A 55 -3.25 8.25 -5.32
C THR A 55 -2.58 8.97 -6.49
N HIS A 56 -3.33 9.79 -7.25
CA HIS A 56 -2.79 10.55 -8.39
C HIS A 56 -1.83 11.69 -7.98
N LEU A 57 -1.83 12.09 -6.70
CA LEU A 57 -0.89 13.07 -6.14
C LEU A 57 0.37 12.41 -5.58
N LEU A 58 0.40 11.09 -5.48
CA LEU A 58 1.54 10.36 -4.96
C LEU A 58 2.50 9.98 -6.09
N LYS A 59 3.79 10.09 -5.79
CA LYS A 59 4.81 9.65 -6.74
C LYS A 59 4.80 8.12 -6.81
N SER A 60 4.81 7.58 -8.03
CA SER A 60 4.93 6.14 -8.24
C SER A 60 6.18 5.57 -7.56
N LYS A 61 6.04 4.40 -6.95
CA LYS A 61 7.12 3.67 -6.24
C LYS A 61 7.69 4.41 -5.01
N SER A 62 7.02 5.44 -4.50
CA SER A 62 7.37 6.06 -3.22
C SER A 62 6.85 5.24 -2.04
N LEU A 63 7.46 5.46 -0.87
CA LEU A 63 6.97 4.86 0.37
C LEU A 63 5.66 5.53 0.78
N VAL A 64 4.68 4.72 1.15
CA VAL A 64 3.37 5.17 1.63
C VAL A 64 2.97 4.37 2.86
N ARG A 65 2.11 4.92 3.70
CA ARG A 65 1.44 4.21 4.78
C ARG A 65 -0.03 4.00 4.43
N PHE A 66 -0.55 2.87 4.83
CA PHE A 66 -1.95 2.53 4.59
C PHE A 66 -2.55 1.88 5.83
N ARG A 67 -3.61 2.47 6.36
CA ARG A 67 -4.41 1.89 7.44
C ARG A 67 -5.61 1.19 6.83
N CYS A 68 -5.66 -0.12 6.98
CA CYS A 68 -6.62 -0.94 6.27
C CYS A 68 -7.16 -2.08 7.15
N MET A 69 -8.23 -2.67 6.66
CA MET A 69 -8.74 -3.96 7.11
C MET A 69 -8.37 -5.00 6.06
N VAL A 70 -7.77 -6.10 6.48
CA VAL A 70 -7.56 -7.26 5.60
C VAL A 70 -8.91 -7.93 5.39
N GLN A 71 -9.37 -7.98 4.16
CA GLN A 71 -10.65 -8.58 3.79
C GLN A 71 -10.47 -10.01 3.29
N ASP A 72 -9.38 -10.27 2.58
CA ASP A 72 -9.08 -11.58 2.03
C ASP A 72 -7.58 -11.81 1.96
N MET A 73 -7.18 -13.08 1.88
CA MET A 73 -5.80 -13.52 1.75
C MET A 73 -5.73 -14.54 0.62
N PHE A 74 -4.89 -14.28 -0.37
CA PHE A 74 -4.67 -15.18 -1.49
C PHE A 74 -3.68 -16.28 -1.14
N ASP A 75 -3.65 -17.34 -1.96
CA ASP A 75 -2.67 -18.40 -1.84
C ASP A 75 -1.24 -17.86 -1.95
N PRO A 76 -0.28 -18.49 -1.26
CA PRO A 76 1.11 -18.07 -1.32
C PRO A 76 1.67 -18.23 -2.74
N GLU A 77 2.47 -17.28 -3.16
CA GLU A 77 3.14 -17.30 -4.46
C GLU A 77 4.66 -17.20 -4.31
N PHE A 78 5.40 -17.87 -5.20
CA PHE A 78 6.84 -17.72 -5.29
C PHE A 78 7.21 -16.53 -6.18
N TYR A 79 8.18 -15.75 -5.74
CA TYR A 79 8.69 -14.60 -6.49
C TYR A 79 10.20 -14.45 -6.33
N LEU A 80 10.84 -13.75 -7.27
CA LEU A 80 12.25 -13.40 -7.18
C LEU A 80 12.44 -12.20 -6.24
N ALA A 81 12.87 -12.48 -5.01
CA ALA A 81 13.13 -11.45 -4.00
C ALA A 81 14.38 -10.61 -4.29
N ALA A 82 15.37 -11.24 -4.95
CA ALA A 82 16.51 -10.57 -5.54
C ALA A 82 16.87 -11.24 -6.87
N TYR A 83 17.29 -10.47 -7.84
CA TYR A 83 17.65 -10.98 -9.16
C TYR A 83 18.81 -10.21 -9.78
N GLU A 84 19.58 -10.90 -10.59
CA GLU A 84 20.71 -10.34 -11.31
C GLU A 84 20.28 -9.83 -12.67
N VAL A 85 20.65 -8.60 -12.98
CA VAL A 85 20.51 -8.01 -14.32
C VAL A 85 21.86 -7.69 -14.89
N VAL A 86 22.01 -7.90 -16.19
CA VAL A 86 23.24 -7.61 -16.95
C VAL A 86 22.96 -6.44 -17.89
N ASN A 87 23.83 -5.46 -17.87
CA ASN A 87 23.80 -4.37 -18.82
C ASN A 87 24.28 -4.85 -20.19
N LYS A 88 23.47 -4.65 -21.23
CA LYS A 88 23.77 -5.08 -22.61
C LYS A 88 24.97 -4.38 -23.23
N ALA A 89 25.31 -3.17 -22.75
CA ALA A 89 26.37 -2.37 -23.34
C ALA A 89 27.78 -2.79 -22.85
N ASP A 90 27.93 -3.09 -21.58
CA ASP A 90 29.22 -3.33 -20.94
C ASP A 90 29.32 -4.68 -20.21
N ASN A 91 28.27 -5.51 -20.31
CA ASN A 91 28.15 -6.79 -19.59
C ASN A 91 28.31 -6.68 -18.05
N SER A 92 28.21 -5.49 -17.49
CA SER A 92 28.24 -5.31 -16.04
C SER A 92 26.99 -5.94 -15.40
N SER A 93 27.18 -6.66 -14.29
CA SER A 93 26.07 -7.26 -13.57
C SER A 93 25.72 -6.49 -12.32
N ASN A 94 24.42 -6.30 -12.08
CA ASN A 94 23.90 -5.64 -10.92
C ASN A 94 22.79 -6.47 -10.26
N LEU A 95 22.71 -6.41 -8.93
CA LEU A 95 21.60 -7.01 -8.19
C LEU A 95 20.46 -5.98 -8.04
N ARG A 96 19.25 -6.47 -8.34
CA ARG A 96 18.00 -5.75 -8.17
C ARG A 96 17.16 -6.37 -7.06
N CYS A 97 16.38 -5.53 -6.38
CA CYS A 97 15.44 -5.99 -5.36
C CYS A 97 14.05 -6.18 -5.98
N GLY A 98 13.53 -7.43 -5.94
CA GLY A 98 12.17 -7.76 -6.38
C GLY A 98 11.15 -7.83 -5.24
N MET A 99 11.57 -7.69 -3.98
CA MET A 99 10.75 -7.95 -2.80
C MET A 99 9.51 -7.05 -2.68
N TYR A 100 9.57 -5.84 -3.25
CA TYR A 100 8.51 -4.84 -3.14
C TYR A 100 7.95 -4.43 -4.50
N GLN A 101 7.99 -5.33 -5.47
CA GLN A 101 7.53 -5.11 -6.84
C GLN A 101 6.68 -6.29 -7.32
N ASP A 102 5.64 -6.01 -8.09
CA ASP A 102 4.83 -7.05 -8.73
C ASP A 102 5.46 -7.53 -10.03
N LEU A 103 6.06 -6.60 -10.77
CA LEU A 103 6.70 -6.88 -12.05
C LEU A 103 8.20 -6.60 -11.97
N LEU A 104 8.98 -7.54 -12.48
CA LEU A 104 10.43 -7.36 -12.65
C LEU A 104 10.66 -6.38 -13.80
N ASN A 105 11.12 -5.18 -13.48
CA ASN A 105 11.44 -4.17 -14.48
C ASN A 105 12.96 -4.01 -14.57
N CYS A 106 13.54 -4.55 -15.62
CA CYS A 106 14.99 -4.46 -15.86
C CYS A 106 15.39 -3.17 -16.58
N GLY A 107 14.44 -2.48 -17.26
CA GLY A 107 14.76 -1.39 -18.19
C GLY A 107 15.28 -1.91 -19.53
N GLU A 108 15.25 -1.08 -20.57
CA GLU A 108 15.56 -1.48 -21.96
C GLU A 108 17.02 -1.92 -22.17
N ASN A 109 17.93 -1.32 -21.40
CA ASN A 109 19.37 -1.59 -21.50
C ASN A 109 19.86 -2.78 -20.66
N PHE A 110 18.97 -3.42 -19.92
CA PHE A 110 19.32 -4.53 -19.05
C PHE A 110 18.59 -5.81 -19.46
N GLU A 111 19.22 -6.92 -19.16
CA GLU A 111 18.66 -8.25 -19.37
C GLU A 111 18.63 -9.03 -18.04
N LEU A 112 17.52 -9.71 -17.77
CA LEU A 112 17.35 -10.53 -16.58
C LEU A 112 18.08 -11.87 -16.78
N ARG A 113 18.98 -12.20 -15.84
CA ARG A 113 19.68 -13.48 -15.81
C ARG A 113 18.94 -14.46 -14.91
N LEU A 114 18.02 -15.24 -15.47
CA LEU A 114 17.20 -16.19 -14.70
C LEU A 114 18.01 -17.29 -14.01
N GLU A 115 19.07 -17.79 -14.63
CA GLU A 115 19.90 -18.90 -14.13
C GLU A 115 21.05 -18.43 -13.22
N SER A 116 21.01 -17.19 -12.73
CA SER A 116 22.06 -16.69 -11.85
C SER A 116 22.00 -17.35 -10.47
N PRO A 117 23.14 -17.82 -9.91
CA PRO A 117 23.22 -18.31 -8.54
C PRO A 117 23.00 -17.21 -7.50
N ARG A 118 22.99 -15.94 -7.92
CA ARG A 118 22.72 -14.79 -7.05
C ARG A 118 21.23 -14.48 -6.93
N ASN A 119 20.39 -15.15 -7.71
CA ASN A 119 18.95 -15.01 -7.61
C ASN A 119 18.42 -15.65 -6.33
N VAL A 120 17.52 -14.97 -5.66
CA VAL A 120 16.88 -15.45 -4.43
C VAL A 120 15.39 -15.51 -4.64
N THR A 121 14.84 -16.73 -4.62
CA THR A 121 13.39 -16.96 -4.64
C THR A 121 12.87 -17.01 -3.21
N LYS A 122 11.77 -16.35 -2.95
CA LYS A 122 11.04 -16.37 -1.68
C LYS A 122 9.55 -16.58 -1.94
N GLU A 123 8.85 -16.95 -0.90
CA GLU A 123 7.40 -17.07 -0.86
C GLU A 123 6.82 -15.78 -0.26
N ARG A 124 5.67 -15.33 -0.78
CA ARG A 124 4.91 -14.21 -0.21
C ARG A 124 3.41 -14.52 -0.21
N HIS A 125 2.71 -13.90 0.73
CA HIS A 125 1.26 -13.89 0.79
C HIS A 125 0.74 -12.53 0.32
N THR A 126 -0.24 -12.54 -0.55
CA THR A 126 -0.91 -11.33 -1.03
C THR A 126 -2.23 -11.16 -0.27
N PHE A 127 -2.47 -9.95 0.25
CA PHE A 127 -3.67 -9.62 1.00
C PHE A 127 -4.52 -8.61 0.21
N TYR A 128 -5.84 -8.85 0.19
CA TYR A 128 -6.78 -7.84 -0.27
C TYR A 128 -7.16 -6.95 0.90
N CYS A 129 -6.74 -5.68 0.82
CA CYS A 129 -6.91 -4.70 1.88
C CYS A 129 -7.85 -3.58 1.44
N VAL A 130 -8.77 -3.22 2.32
CA VAL A 130 -9.69 -2.10 2.10
C VAL A 130 -9.55 -1.05 3.21
N PRO A 131 -9.84 0.23 2.95
CA PRO A 131 -9.93 1.23 4.01
C PRO A 131 -10.90 0.77 5.09
N ILE A 132 -10.63 1.11 6.36
CA ILE A 132 -11.50 0.72 7.48
C ILE A 132 -12.89 1.31 7.28
N PRO A 133 -13.96 0.48 7.17
CA PRO A 133 -15.32 0.98 6.99
C PRO A 133 -15.80 1.72 8.24
N GLY A 134 -16.55 2.82 8.05
CA GLY A 134 -17.16 3.55 9.15
C GLY A 134 -16.19 4.20 10.11
N GLU A 135 -14.96 4.46 9.69
CA GLU A 135 -13.96 5.12 10.51
C GLU A 135 -14.42 6.51 10.96
N THR A 136 -14.37 6.75 12.27
CA THR A 136 -14.79 8.01 12.86
C THR A 136 -13.80 9.14 12.59
N GLU A 137 -14.29 10.38 12.54
CA GLU A 137 -13.45 11.55 12.29
C GLU A 137 -12.35 11.74 13.36
N TRP A 138 -12.60 11.37 14.61
CA TRP A 138 -11.58 11.44 15.65
C TRP A 138 -10.45 10.43 15.41
N ALA A 139 -10.79 9.22 14.97
CA ALA A 139 -9.80 8.20 14.63
C ALA A 139 -8.93 8.66 13.44
N LYS A 140 -9.56 9.20 12.39
CA LYS A 140 -8.83 9.79 11.26
C LYS A 140 -7.86 10.88 11.72
N LYS A 141 -8.33 11.81 12.58
CA LYS A 141 -7.48 12.90 13.12
C LYS A 141 -6.35 12.39 13.99
N THR A 142 -6.55 11.32 14.74
CA THR A 142 -5.51 10.74 15.60
C THR A 142 -4.40 10.10 14.78
N PHE A 143 -4.74 9.52 13.63
CA PHE A 143 -3.80 8.80 12.76
C PHE A 143 -3.34 9.60 11.54
N ALA A 144 -4.06 10.66 11.16
CA ALA A 144 -3.56 11.66 10.22
C ALA A 144 -2.50 12.46 11.00
N GLY A 145 -1.23 12.15 10.82
CA GLY A 145 -0.16 12.94 11.44
C GLY A 145 -0.39 14.43 11.24
N LYS A 146 0.11 15.29 12.12
CA LYS A 146 -0.10 16.75 12.18
C LYS A 146 0.31 17.55 10.92
N ASN A 147 0.45 16.90 9.77
CA ASN A 147 0.94 17.48 8.51
C ASN A 147 -0.17 18.12 7.65
N VAL A 148 -1.14 18.83 8.24
CA VAL A 148 -2.09 19.64 7.47
C VAL A 148 -1.91 21.13 7.74
N ASP A 149 -0.65 21.58 7.90
CA ASP A 149 -0.33 23.02 7.92
C ASP A 149 0.71 23.36 6.85
N SER A 150 0.45 23.03 5.62
CA SER A 150 1.11 23.66 4.47
C SER A 150 0.18 23.66 3.24
N GLY A 151 -0.69 24.62 3.19
CA GLY A 151 -1.01 25.38 1.97
C GLY A 151 -1.76 24.73 0.83
N LEU A 152 -2.42 23.57 0.99
CA LEU A 152 -3.40 23.10 0.02
C LEU A 152 -4.80 23.14 0.65
N GLN A 153 -5.49 24.24 0.41
CA GLN A 153 -6.94 24.32 0.68
C GLN A 153 -7.61 23.20 -0.11
N SER A 154 -7.97 22.13 0.60
CA SER A 154 -8.86 21.10 0.10
C SER A 154 -10.21 21.75 -0.21
N GLN A 155 -10.51 21.98 -1.49
CA GLN A 155 -11.87 22.21 -1.93
C GLN A 155 -12.65 20.93 -1.68
N THR A 156 -13.20 20.82 -0.48
CA THR A 156 -14.15 19.78 -0.11
C THR A 156 -15.42 20.02 -0.93
N LEU A 157 -15.56 19.26 -2.01
CA LEU A 157 -16.84 19.11 -2.69
C LEU A 157 -17.82 18.46 -1.71
N GLN A 158 -18.55 19.30 -0.97
CA GLN A 158 -19.70 18.88 -0.19
C GLN A 158 -20.74 18.31 -1.16
N ARG A 159 -20.75 16.99 -1.33
CA ARG A 159 -21.93 16.30 -1.82
C ARG A 159 -23.00 16.38 -0.71
N LYS A 160 -23.91 17.35 -0.83
CA LYS A 160 -25.16 17.35 -0.13
C LYS A 160 -25.97 16.16 -0.62
N ASN A 161 -25.98 15.07 0.11
CA ASN A 161 -27.03 14.08 -0.01
C ASN A 161 -28.23 14.61 0.76
N PRO A 162 -29.37 14.85 0.12
CA PRO A 162 -30.61 15.13 0.83
C PRO A 162 -31.04 13.81 1.51
N GLY A 163 -30.86 13.74 2.83
CA GLY A 163 -31.36 12.64 3.65
C GLY A 163 -32.86 12.57 3.56
N ILE A 164 -33.41 11.55 2.96
CA ILE A 164 -34.82 11.18 3.04
C ILE A 164 -35.01 10.60 4.44
N LYS A 165 -35.58 11.45 5.33
CA LYS A 165 -36.14 10.99 6.60
C LYS A 165 -37.41 10.20 6.25
N ARG A 166 -37.38 8.87 6.46
CA ARG A 166 -38.61 8.09 6.56
C ARG A 166 -39.19 8.35 7.94
N SER A 167 -40.31 9.07 8.00
CA SER A 167 -41.18 9.11 9.16
C SER A 167 -41.86 7.75 9.29
N LEU A 168 -41.69 7.13 10.45
CA LEU A 168 -42.51 6.00 10.87
C LEU A 168 -43.83 6.60 11.36
N ASP A 169 -44.87 6.59 10.58
CA ASP A 169 -46.23 6.76 11.05
C ASP A 169 -46.79 5.38 11.39
N GLU A 170 -46.98 5.17 12.69
CA GLU A 170 -47.78 4.10 13.22
C GLU A 170 -49.24 4.44 12.94
N GLU A 171 -49.93 3.67 12.10
CA GLU A 171 -51.39 3.55 12.16
C GLU A 171 -51.72 2.09 12.44
N MET A 172 -52.22 1.89 13.70
CA MET A 172 -52.99 0.71 14.03
C MET A 172 -54.36 0.83 13.34
N ASP A 173 -54.72 -0.17 12.56
CA ASP A 173 -56.13 -0.38 12.28
C ASP A 173 -56.48 -1.86 12.56
N GLU A 174 -57.39 -2.02 13.50
CA GLU A 174 -58.08 -3.26 13.83
C GLU A 174 -59.11 -3.54 12.75
N GLY A 175 -59.22 -4.79 12.33
CA GLY A 175 -60.44 -5.16 11.60
C GLY A 175 -60.45 -6.50 10.88
N THR A 176 -60.86 -7.50 11.60
CA THR A 176 -61.86 -8.52 11.19
C THR A 176 -61.44 -9.68 10.25
N ALA A 177 -61.54 -10.84 10.84
CA ALA A 177 -61.54 -12.18 10.26
C ALA A 177 -62.48 -12.36 9.08
N THR A 178 -62.05 -13.11 8.08
CA THR A 178 -62.92 -14.13 7.47
C THR A 178 -62.11 -15.23 6.79
N ALA A 179 -62.32 -16.44 7.27
CA ALA A 179 -61.88 -17.66 6.67
C ALA A 179 -62.58 -17.95 5.34
N GLN A 180 -61.88 -18.39 4.32
CA GLN A 180 -62.44 -19.32 3.35
C GLN A 180 -61.37 -20.27 2.80
N HIS A 181 -61.67 -21.55 3.00
CA HIS A 181 -61.13 -22.71 2.36
C HIS A 181 -61.28 -22.63 0.82
N SER A 182 -60.28 -23.01 0.09
CA SER A 182 -60.53 -23.95 -1.04
C SER A 182 -59.24 -24.61 -1.52
N LYS A 183 -59.37 -25.92 -1.63
CA LYS A 183 -58.53 -26.93 -2.25
C LYS A 183 -58.26 -26.63 -3.75
N PHE A 184 -57.05 -26.84 -4.19
CA PHE A 184 -56.64 -27.92 -5.12
C PHE A 184 -55.12 -27.94 -5.15
#